data_9598b6710eb721eb041fed74ea33cac3
#
_entry.id   9598b6710eb721eb041fed74ea33cac3
#
_cell.length_a   1.000
_cell.length_b   1.000
_cell.length_c   1.000
_cell.angle_alpha   90.00
_cell.angle_beta   90.00
_cell.angle_gamma   90.00
#
_symmetry.space_group_name_H-M   'P 1'
#
loop_
_entity.id
_entity.type
_entity.pdbx_description
1 polymer ?
#
loop_
_entity_poly.entity_id
_entity_poly.type
_entity_poly.pdbx_seq_one_letter_code
_entity_poly.pdbx_strand_id
1 'polypeptide(L)'
;MHISGTPRLTPELPKEKCVANTIRTALPGIVLFHDRVTLEPSGDWASLLKEHDLCFVAVIERHGKSHGPNVARGLLKDFGLKRGAVASSVGHDSHNVIVAGTNEDDMQLALATIREAQGGVCVVADKQVMAMVALPVAGLLSDKRVGEVAEETRALKEAWARAGCTIPYMGFNLIPLSVIPEIRITDKGLVLVPEMEILPPFEAAA
;
A
#
# COMPACT_ATOMS: atom_id res chain seq x y z
N MET A 1 -17.15 2.83 -6.98
CA MET A 1 -15.75 3.28 -6.81
C MET A 1 -15.34 4.12 -8.02
N HIS A 2 -14.81 5.32 -7.79
CA HIS A 2 -14.55 6.32 -8.84
C HIS A 2 -13.04 6.56 -9.02
N ILE A 3 -12.31 5.54 -9.44
CA ILE A 3 -10.88 5.65 -9.76
C ILE A 3 -10.76 5.95 -11.26
N SER A 4 -10.14 7.08 -11.60
CA SER A 4 -9.94 7.50 -12.98
C SER A 4 -8.74 6.81 -13.62
N GLY A 5 -8.94 6.13 -14.75
CA GLY A 5 -7.89 5.50 -15.54
C GLY A 5 -7.17 4.33 -14.86
N THR A 6 -5.95 4.07 -15.30
CA THR A 6 -5.03 3.07 -14.74
C THR A 6 -3.73 3.79 -14.40
N PRO A 7 -3.65 4.43 -13.23
CA PRO A 7 -2.45 5.18 -12.86
C PRO A 7 -1.30 4.21 -12.56
N ARG A 8 -0.07 4.59 -12.90
CA ARG A 8 1.12 3.87 -12.43
C ARG A 8 1.17 3.90 -10.91
N LEU A 9 1.46 2.78 -10.27
CA LEU A 9 1.47 2.63 -8.80
C LEU A 9 2.86 2.65 -8.19
N THR A 10 3.88 2.32 -8.99
CA THR A 10 5.27 2.36 -8.53
C THR A 10 5.91 3.72 -8.84
N PRO A 11 6.84 4.20 -8.00
CA PRO A 11 7.64 5.39 -8.31
C PRO A 11 8.58 5.10 -9.49
N GLU A 12 9.10 6.17 -10.10
CA GLU A 12 10.17 6.04 -11.08
C GLU A 12 11.47 5.59 -10.40
N LEU A 13 12.26 4.77 -11.11
CA LEU A 13 13.56 4.34 -10.62
C LEU A 13 14.51 5.55 -10.55
N PRO A 14 15.15 5.81 -9.40
CA PRO A 14 16.12 6.90 -9.31
C PRO A 14 17.29 6.68 -10.29
N LYS A 15 17.64 7.73 -11.01
CA LYS A 15 18.75 7.72 -11.97
C LYS A 15 20.10 8.08 -11.32
N GLU A 16 20.02 8.72 -10.17
CA GLU A 16 21.17 9.17 -9.39
C GLU A 16 21.01 8.72 -7.93
N LYS A 17 22.11 8.76 -7.18
CA LYS A 17 22.08 8.51 -5.75
C LYS A 17 21.09 9.44 -5.07
N CYS A 18 20.20 8.89 -4.28
CA CYS A 18 19.18 9.66 -3.58
C CYS A 18 18.91 9.10 -2.19
N VAL A 19 18.19 9.86 -1.39
CA VAL A 19 17.66 9.42 -0.11
C VAL A 19 16.15 9.23 -0.26
N ALA A 20 15.68 8.01 -0.01
CA ALA A 20 14.25 7.71 0.03
C ALA A 20 13.68 7.97 1.43
N ASN A 21 12.60 8.75 1.51
CA ASN A 21 11.78 8.85 2.70
C ASN A 21 10.87 7.63 2.76
N THR A 22 11.06 6.75 3.74
CA THR A 22 10.35 5.48 3.83
C THR A 22 9.51 5.40 5.10
N ILE A 23 8.43 4.64 5.02
CA ILE A 23 7.61 4.29 6.17
C ILE A 23 8.12 2.95 6.69
N ARG A 24 8.83 2.95 7.81
CA ARG A 24 9.26 1.71 8.47
C ARG A 24 8.14 1.21 9.38
N THR A 25 7.68 0.00 9.10
CA THR A 25 6.64 -0.64 9.90
C THR A 25 7.23 -1.28 11.15
N ALA A 26 6.55 -1.09 12.28
CA ALA A 26 6.89 -1.74 13.54
C ALA A 26 5.61 -2.29 14.20
N LEU A 27 5.77 -2.99 15.30
CA LEU A 27 4.74 -3.72 16.03
C LEU A 27 3.39 -3.00 16.15
N PRO A 28 2.32 -3.70 15.99
CA PRO A 28 1.70 -4.52 14.98
C PRO A 28 1.02 -3.68 13.88
N GLY A 29 1.75 -2.74 13.29
CA GLY A 29 1.26 -1.85 12.22
C GLY A 29 0.64 -0.54 12.69
N ILE A 30 0.58 -0.27 13.99
CA ILE A 30 0.11 1.01 14.54
C ILE A 30 1.26 2.01 14.63
N VAL A 31 2.44 1.53 15.06
CA VAL A 31 3.66 2.36 15.17
C VAL A 31 4.41 2.34 13.85
N LEU A 32 4.58 3.50 13.25
CA LEU A 32 5.31 3.72 12.02
C LEU A 32 6.37 4.78 12.25
N PHE A 33 7.59 4.50 11.78
CA PHE A 33 8.71 5.41 11.92
C PHE A 33 9.11 6.00 10.58
N HIS A 34 9.51 7.26 10.57
CA HIS A 34 10.18 7.87 9.44
C HIS A 34 11.61 7.35 9.35
N ASP A 35 11.92 6.60 8.31
CA ASP A 35 13.26 6.11 8.04
C ASP A 35 13.77 6.67 6.71
N ARG A 36 15.08 6.92 6.64
CA ARG A 36 15.74 7.49 5.46
C ARG A 36 16.73 6.47 4.92
N VAL A 37 16.47 5.99 3.70
CA VAL A 37 17.28 4.97 3.05
C VAL A 37 18.04 5.58 1.88
N THR A 38 19.36 5.49 1.91
CA THR A 38 20.17 5.88 0.77
C THR A 38 20.07 4.81 -0.30
N LEU A 39 19.62 5.20 -1.49
CA LEU A 39 19.53 4.33 -2.65
C LEU A 39 20.65 4.71 -3.63
N GLU A 40 21.52 3.75 -3.92
CA GLU A 40 22.47 3.84 -4.99
C GLU A 40 21.78 3.47 -6.32
N PRO A 41 22.06 4.14 -7.44
CA PRO A 41 21.46 3.80 -8.73
C PRO A 41 21.79 2.35 -9.08
N SER A 42 20.76 1.53 -9.22
CA SER A 42 20.91 0.15 -9.66
C SER A 42 20.11 -0.09 -10.93
N GLY A 43 20.35 -1.19 -11.61
CA GLY A 43 19.70 -1.46 -12.89
C GLY A 43 18.18 -1.65 -12.80
N ASP A 44 17.65 -1.97 -11.63
CA ASP A 44 16.23 -2.27 -11.43
C ASP A 44 15.76 -2.09 -9.98
N TRP A 45 14.43 -1.98 -9.82
CA TRP A 45 13.80 -1.91 -8.52
C TRP A 45 13.90 -3.21 -7.72
N ALA A 46 13.90 -4.37 -8.38
CA ALA A 46 13.86 -5.65 -7.66
C ALA A 46 15.10 -5.83 -6.77
N SER A 47 16.27 -5.42 -7.28
CA SER A 47 17.52 -5.43 -6.51
C SER A 47 17.45 -4.48 -5.29
N LEU A 48 17.01 -3.24 -5.50
CA LEU A 48 16.91 -2.23 -4.42
C LEU A 48 15.90 -2.65 -3.33
N LEU A 49 14.73 -3.14 -3.73
CA LEU A 49 13.71 -3.60 -2.79
C LEU A 49 14.24 -4.74 -1.91
N LYS A 50 14.94 -5.70 -2.52
CA LYS A 50 15.51 -6.85 -1.81
C LYS A 50 16.65 -6.45 -0.87
N GLU A 51 17.55 -5.58 -1.33
CA GLU A 51 18.73 -5.14 -0.56
C GLU A 51 18.32 -4.42 0.73
N HIS A 52 17.29 -3.59 0.67
CA HIS A 52 16.89 -2.74 1.78
C HIS A 52 15.62 -3.20 2.52
N ASP A 53 15.09 -4.39 2.21
CA ASP A 53 13.80 -4.92 2.71
C ASP A 53 12.65 -3.92 2.49
N LEU A 54 12.53 -3.43 1.25
CA LEU A 54 11.52 -2.47 0.85
C LEU A 54 10.41 -3.13 0.03
N CYS A 55 9.24 -2.51 0.01
CA CYS A 55 8.22 -2.71 -1.01
C CYS A 55 7.56 -1.36 -1.36
N PHE A 56 6.92 -1.31 -2.53
CA PHE A 56 6.16 -0.16 -2.95
C PHE A 56 4.89 0.02 -2.12
N VAL A 57 4.45 1.26 -1.97
CA VAL A 57 3.12 1.60 -1.47
C VAL A 57 2.53 2.72 -2.30
N ALA A 58 1.24 2.62 -2.60
CA ALA A 58 0.47 3.66 -3.26
C ALA A 58 -0.86 3.88 -2.54
N VAL A 59 -1.31 5.12 -2.46
CA VAL A 59 -2.65 5.49 -2.00
C VAL A 59 -3.37 6.20 -3.13
N ILE A 60 -4.53 5.65 -3.52
CA ILE A 60 -5.31 6.06 -4.67
C ILE A 60 -6.64 6.66 -4.19
N GLU A 61 -6.92 7.91 -4.58
CA GLU A 61 -8.21 8.54 -4.34
C GLU A 61 -9.32 7.79 -5.10
N ARG A 62 -10.39 7.42 -4.40
CA ARG A 62 -11.47 6.59 -4.95
C ARG A 62 -12.86 7.21 -4.91
N HIS A 63 -12.99 8.43 -4.41
CA HIS A 63 -14.27 9.11 -4.20
C HIS A 63 -14.68 10.02 -5.36
N GLY A 64 -13.81 10.15 -6.38
CA GLY A 64 -14.07 10.99 -7.54
C GLY A 64 -13.98 12.50 -7.27
N LYS A 65 -13.21 12.89 -6.24
CA LYS A 65 -13.02 14.31 -5.90
C LYS A 65 -11.98 15.01 -6.77
N SER A 66 -11.12 14.22 -7.42
CA SER A 66 -10.03 14.72 -8.25
C SER A 66 -10.40 14.68 -9.75
N HIS A 67 -10.00 15.71 -10.48
CA HIS A 67 -10.09 15.72 -11.94
C HIS A 67 -8.90 14.95 -12.54
N GLY A 68 -8.96 13.63 -12.56
CA GLY A 68 -7.91 12.74 -13.05
C GLY A 68 -7.36 11.81 -11.97
N PRO A 69 -6.34 10.98 -12.31
CA PRO A 69 -5.75 10.05 -11.35
C PRO A 69 -5.04 10.81 -10.22
N ASN A 70 -5.47 10.59 -8.99
CA ASN A 70 -4.80 11.12 -7.82
C ASN A 70 -4.18 9.96 -7.03
N VAL A 71 -2.86 9.84 -7.08
CA VAL A 71 -2.09 8.73 -6.52
C VAL A 71 -0.80 9.24 -5.89
N ALA A 72 -0.66 9.02 -4.60
CA ALA A 72 0.62 9.15 -3.93
C ALA A 72 1.36 7.80 -3.94
N ARG A 73 2.69 7.87 -4.01
CA ARG A 73 3.59 6.72 -4.07
C ARG A 73 4.70 6.88 -3.05
N GLY A 74 5.13 5.76 -2.49
CA GLY A 74 6.21 5.72 -1.51
C GLY A 74 6.77 4.31 -1.37
N LEU A 75 7.57 4.13 -0.32
CA LEU A 75 8.18 2.85 0.03
C LEU A 75 7.85 2.50 1.49
N LEU A 76 7.51 1.24 1.72
CA LEU A 76 7.45 0.64 3.05
C LEU A 76 8.75 -0.11 3.30
N LYS A 77 9.28 -0.01 4.53
CA LYS A 77 10.41 -0.77 5.01
C LYS A 77 9.97 -1.74 6.11
N ASP A 78 10.57 -2.91 6.16
CA ASP A 78 10.29 -3.98 7.15
C ASP A 78 8.84 -4.49 7.12
N PHE A 79 8.10 -4.21 6.04
CA PHE A 79 6.72 -4.73 5.86
C PHE A 79 6.69 -6.24 5.60
N GLY A 80 7.81 -6.78 5.16
CA GLY A 80 8.04 -8.21 4.99
C GLY A 80 7.45 -8.83 3.72
N LEU A 81 6.71 -8.07 2.90
CA LEU A 81 6.15 -8.58 1.65
C LEU A 81 7.26 -9.03 0.70
N LYS A 82 7.34 -10.33 0.43
CA LYS A 82 8.42 -10.94 -0.36
C LYS A 82 8.07 -11.10 -1.84
N ARG A 83 6.77 -11.19 -2.16
CA ARG A 83 6.27 -11.30 -3.54
C ARG A 83 4.83 -10.85 -3.64
N GLY A 84 4.45 -10.38 -4.82
CA GLY A 84 3.06 -10.02 -5.11
C GLY A 84 2.66 -8.65 -4.60
N ALA A 85 1.39 -8.50 -4.30
CA ALA A 85 0.79 -7.27 -3.82
C ALA A 85 -0.38 -7.55 -2.86
N VAL A 86 -0.65 -6.57 -2.02
CA VAL A 86 -1.83 -6.52 -1.13
C VAL A 86 -2.55 -5.20 -1.34
N ALA A 87 -3.87 -5.20 -1.29
CA ALA A 87 -4.67 -3.99 -1.44
C ALA A 87 -5.85 -3.96 -0.47
N SER A 88 -6.27 -2.74 -0.10
CA SER A 88 -7.43 -2.52 0.76
C SER A 88 -8.14 -1.21 0.42
N SER A 89 -9.48 -1.22 0.43
CA SER A 89 -10.29 -0.01 0.38
C SER A 89 -10.66 0.57 1.76
N VAL A 90 -10.13 -0.02 2.83
CA VAL A 90 -10.43 0.33 4.23
C VAL A 90 -9.35 1.27 4.82
N GLY A 91 -8.52 1.89 3.99
CA GLY A 91 -7.44 2.79 4.47
C GLY A 91 -7.98 3.97 5.30
N HIS A 92 -7.73 3.95 6.60
CA HIS A 92 -8.22 4.98 7.53
C HIS A 92 -7.55 6.36 7.31
N ASP A 93 -8.24 7.48 7.53
CA ASP A 93 -9.69 7.64 7.74
C ASP A 93 -10.42 7.96 6.44
N SER A 94 -9.66 8.38 5.40
CA SER A 94 -10.23 8.79 4.10
C SER A 94 -10.86 7.63 3.33
N HIS A 95 -10.55 6.38 3.73
CA HIS A 95 -10.96 5.17 3.04
C HIS A 95 -10.60 5.15 1.55
N ASN A 96 -9.48 5.77 1.21
CA ASN A 96 -8.85 5.64 -0.10
C ASN A 96 -8.28 4.22 -0.27
N VAL A 97 -8.08 3.79 -1.52
CA VAL A 97 -7.45 2.49 -1.76
C VAL A 97 -5.95 2.59 -1.46
N ILE A 98 -5.48 1.73 -0.57
CA ILE A 98 -4.05 1.51 -0.35
C ILE A 98 -3.63 0.21 -1.03
N VAL A 99 -2.50 0.24 -1.74
CA VAL A 99 -1.87 -0.91 -2.39
C VAL A 99 -0.41 -0.96 -1.99
N ALA A 100 0.09 -2.12 -1.56
CA ALA A 100 1.53 -2.36 -1.43
C ALA A 100 1.94 -3.56 -2.27
N GLY A 101 3.15 -3.54 -2.84
CA GLY A 101 3.59 -4.61 -3.73
C GLY A 101 5.07 -4.60 -4.04
N THR A 102 5.55 -5.69 -4.62
CA THR A 102 6.93 -5.85 -5.06
C THR A 102 7.12 -5.59 -6.56
N ASN A 103 6.02 -5.47 -7.30
CA ASN A 103 6.04 -5.17 -8.74
C ASN A 103 4.74 -4.50 -9.18
N GLU A 104 4.81 -3.77 -10.28
CA GLU A 104 3.67 -3.02 -10.84
C GLU A 104 2.53 -3.92 -11.28
N ASP A 105 2.81 -5.06 -11.93
CA ASP A 105 1.78 -5.93 -12.51
C ASP A 105 0.83 -6.48 -11.43
N ASP A 106 1.38 -7.02 -10.34
CA ASP A 106 0.58 -7.54 -9.23
C ASP A 106 -0.15 -6.42 -8.47
N MET A 107 0.46 -5.23 -8.34
CA MET A 107 -0.21 -4.06 -7.75
C MET A 107 -1.39 -3.61 -8.60
N GLN A 108 -1.24 -3.58 -9.92
CA GLN A 108 -2.33 -3.24 -10.85
C GLN A 108 -3.46 -4.27 -10.80
N LEU A 109 -3.13 -5.57 -10.73
CA LEU A 109 -4.14 -6.61 -10.58
C LEU A 109 -4.88 -6.48 -9.24
N ALA A 110 -4.16 -6.19 -8.14
CA ALA A 110 -4.78 -5.97 -6.84
C ALA A 110 -5.75 -4.76 -6.86
N LEU A 111 -5.34 -3.65 -7.49
CA LEU A 111 -6.20 -2.48 -7.66
C LEU A 111 -7.43 -2.79 -8.52
N ALA A 112 -7.25 -3.51 -9.64
CA ALA A 112 -8.33 -3.92 -10.52
C ALA A 112 -9.34 -4.81 -9.79
N THR A 113 -8.87 -5.77 -9.01
CA THR A 113 -9.69 -6.67 -8.16
C THR A 113 -10.54 -5.89 -7.17
N ILE A 114 -9.95 -4.95 -6.43
CA ILE A 114 -10.67 -4.07 -5.50
C ILE A 114 -11.70 -3.19 -6.23
N ARG A 115 -11.35 -2.67 -7.40
CA ARG A 115 -12.22 -1.83 -8.21
C ARG A 115 -13.42 -2.60 -8.74
N GLU A 116 -13.23 -3.81 -9.26
CA GLU A 116 -14.28 -4.68 -9.78
C GLU A 116 -15.28 -5.07 -8.68
N ALA A 117 -14.78 -5.45 -7.53
CA ALA A 117 -15.61 -5.79 -6.36
C ALA A 117 -16.22 -4.58 -5.64
N GLN A 118 -15.97 -3.34 -6.11
CA GLN A 118 -16.39 -2.09 -5.49
C GLN A 118 -15.84 -1.87 -4.07
N GLY A 119 -14.84 -2.65 -3.66
CA GLY A 119 -14.14 -2.57 -2.39
C GLY A 119 -13.75 -3.94 -1.84
N GLY A 120 -12.84 -3.94 -0.89
CA GLY A 120 -12.39 -5.17 -0.24
C GLY A 120 -10.96 -5.10 0.25
N VAL A 121 -10.48 -6.27 0.67
CA VAL A 121 -9.07 -6.53 0.97
C VAL A 121 -8.63 -7.74 0.18
N CYS A 122 -7.52 -7.68 -0.55
CA CYS A 122 -7.04 -8.80 -1.34
C CYS A 122 -5.52 -9.00 -1.23
N VAL A 123 -5.11 -10.21 -1.56
CA VAL A 123 -3.72 -10.62 -1.77
C VAL A 123 -3.59 -11.16 -3.18
N VAL A 124 -2.60 -10.67 -3.90
CA VAL A 124 -2.26 -11.08 -5.27
C VAL A 124 -0.81 -11.56 -5.28
N ALA A 125 -0.53 -12.63 -5.98
CA ALA A 125 0.84 -13.06 -6.26
C ALA A 125 0.88 -13.79 -7.60
N ASP A 126 1.98 -13.61 -8.34
CA ASP A 126 2.21 -14.28 -9.61
C ASP A 126 1.05 -14.09 -10.62
N LYS A 127 0.51 -12.85 -10.67
CA LYS A 127 -0.63 -12.46 -11.51
C LYS A 127 -1.94 -13.22 -11.22
N GLN A 128 -2.11 -13.69 -9.97
CA GLN A 128 -3.31 -14.38 -9.53
C GLN A 128 -3.81 -13.81 -8.20
N VAL A 129 -5.14 -13.72 -8.05
CA VAL A 129 -5.77 -13.38 -6.79
C VAL A 129 -5.72 -14.59 -5.87
N MET A 130 -4.94 -14.50 -4.81
CA MET A 130 -4.75 -15.59 -3.85
C MET A 130 -5.87 -15.69 -2.82
N ALA A 131 -6.40 -14.55 -2.41
CA ALA A 131 -7.53 -14.44 -1.49
C ALA A 131 -8.13 -13.03 -1.54
N MET A 132 -9.41 -12.93 -1.22
CA MET A 132 -10.11 -11.66 -1.15
C MET A 132 -11.26 -11.74 -0.14
N VAL A 133 -11.49 -10.62 0.56
CA VAL A 133 -12.74 -10.31 1.27
C VAL A 133 -13.38 -9.14 0.53
N ALA A 134 -14.52 -9.39 -0.12
CA ALA A 134 -15.25 -8.36 -0.84
C ALA A 134 -16.05 -7.47 0.10
N LEU A 135 -16.00 -6.16 -0.12
CA LEU A 135 -16.68 -5.14 0.67
C LEU A 135 -17.45 -4.17 -0.26
N PRO A 136 -18.50 -4.65 -0.96
CA PRO A 136 -19.17 -3.86 -2.00
C PRO A 136 -19.96 -2.68 -1.45
N VAL A 137 -20.35 -2.70 -0.18
CA VAL A 137 -21.12 -1.63 0.44
C VAL A 137 -20.18 -0.51 0.87
N ALA A 138 -20.14 0.57 0.12
CA ALA A 138 -19.27 1.73 0.30
C ALA A 138 -17.75 1.41 0.31
N GLY A 139 -17.34 0.23 -0.11
CA GLY A 139 -15.95 -0.24 -0.01
C GLY A 139 -15.52 -0.65 1.41
N LEU A 140 -16.46 -0.80 2.34
CA LEU A 140 -16.19 -0.97 3.78
C LEU A 140 -16.93 -2.14 4.41
N LEU A 141 -18.10 -2.52 3.90
CA LEU A 141 -18.94 -3.55 4.47
C LEU A 141 -19.24 -4.64 3.45
N SER A 142 -19.26 -5.88 3.93
CA SER A 142 -19.70 -7.03 3.16
C SER A 142 -21.24 -7.14 3.16
N ASP A 143 -21.80 -7.61 2.07
CA ASP A 143 -23.21 -7.99 1.93
C ASP A 143 -23.45 -9.48 2.20
N LYS A 144 -22.40 -10.22 2.56
CA LYS A 144 -22.43 -11.64 2.87
C LYS A 144 -22.76 -11.92 4.34
N ARG A 145 -23.16 -13.14 4.62
CA ARG A 145 -23.36 -13.61 5.99
C ARG A 145 -22.03 -13.69 6.74
N VAL A 146 -22.07 -13.48 8.06
CA VAL A 146 -20.87 -13.46 8.91
C VAL A 146 -20.02 -14.72 8.80
N GLY A 147 -20.64 -15.90 8.63
CA GLY A 147 -19.92 -17.18 8.46
C GLY A 147 -19.07 -17.20 7.18
N GLU A 148 -19.62 -16.73 6.06
CA GLU A 148 -18.90 -16.64 4.77
C GLU A 148 -17.74 -15.64 4.87
N VAL A 149 -17.97 -14.47 5.46
CA VAL A 149 -16.92 -13.46 5.67
C VAL A 149 -15.81 -13.99 6.59
N ALA A 150 -16.17 -14.78 7.60
CA ALA A 150 -15.19 -15.40 8.50
C ALA A 150 -14.27 -16.38 7.75
N GLU A 151 -14.81 -17.17 6.82
CA GLU A 151 -14.02 -18.09 5.98
C GLU A 151 -13.12 -17.34 5.01
N GLU A 152 -13.64 -16.33 4.31
CA GLU A 152 -12.84 -15.47 3.44
C GLU A 152 -11.72 -14.76 4.21
N THR A 153 -12.01 -14.28 5.41
CA THR A 153 -11.01 -13.63 6.28
C THR A 153 -9.93 -14.61 6.73
N ARG A 154 -10.27 -15.87 6.97
CA ARG A 154 -9.28 -16.91 7.30
C ARG A 154 -8.36 -17.15 6.10
N ALA A 155 -8.93 -17.34 4.91
CA ALA A 155 -8.17 -17.51 3.68
C ALA A 155 -7.28 -16.28 3.38
N LEU A 156 -7.80 -15.06 3.61
CA LEU A 156 -7.05 -13.82 3.47
C LEU A 156 -5.83 -13.79 4.41
N LYS A 157 -6.01 -14.11 5.70
CA LYS A 157 -4.91 -14.15 6.68
C LYS A 157 -3.82 -15.15 6.29
N GLU A 158 -4.21 -16.32 5.80
CA GLU A 158 -3.26 -17.33 5.33
C GLU A 158 -2.49 -16.86 4.10
N ALA A 159 -3.17 -16.26 3.12
CA ALA A 159 -2.54 -15.70 1.93
C ALA A 159 -1.60 -14.52 2.30
N TRP A 160 -2.02 -13.67 3.23
CA TRP A 160 -1.24 -12.55 3.78
C TRP A 160 0.08 -13.02 4.40
N ALA A 161 0.01 -14.06 5.23
CA ALA A 161 1.20 -14.66 5.84
C ALA A 161 2.11 -15.33 4.79
N ARG A 162 1.52 -16.04 3.80
CA ARG A 162 2.30 -16.66 2.70
C ARG A 162 2.99 -15.62 1.81
N ALA A 163 2.43 -14.44 1.66
CA ALA A 163 3.07 -13.33 0.96
C ALA A 163 4.27 -12.75 1.73
N GLY A 164 4.39 -13.04 3.03
CA GLY A 164 5.49 -12.63 3.91
C GLY A 164 5.21 -11.40 4.77
N CYS A 165 4.01 -10.82 4.70
CA CYS A 165 3.68 -9.61 5.46
C CYS A 165 3.83 -9.82 6.97
N THR A 166 4.62 -8.95 7.62
CA THR A 166 4.94 -9.04 9.05
C THR A 166 3.89 -8.43 9.95
N ILE A 167 3.12 -7.46 9.43
CA ILE A 167 2.01 -6.83 10.16
C ILE A 167 0.66 -7.40 9.70
N PRO A 168 -0.35 -7.46 10.59
CA PRO A 168 -1.70 -7.87 10.23
C PRO A 168 -2.31 -6.94 9.18
N TYR A 169 -3.23 -7.45 8.34
CA TYR A 169 -3.94 -6.63 7.35
C TYR A 169 -4.70 -5.45 7.99
N MET A 170 -5.12 -5.57 9.24
CA MET A 170 -5.72 -4.45 9.99
C MET A 170 -4.71 -3.32 10.22
N GLY A 171 -3.45 -3.66 10.55
CA GLY A 171 -2.37 -2.66 10.66
C GLY A 171 -2.04 -1.99 9.35
N PHE A 172 -2.14 -2.71 8.22
CA PHE A 172 -2.00 -2.14 6.89
C PHE A 172 -3.02 -1.03 6.61
N ASN A 173 -4.26 -1.20 7.07
CA ASN A 173 -5.30 -0.19 6.94
C ASN A 173 -5.03 1.10 7.74
N LEU A 174 -4.09 1.08 8.68
CA LEU A 174 -3.70 2.24 9.49
C LEU A 174 -2.51 3.01 8.91
N ILE A 175 -1.86 2.49 7.87
CA ILE A 175 -0.75 3.20 7.21
C ILE A 175 -1.18 4.57 6.67
N PRO A 176 -2.39 4.76 6.12
CA PRO A 176 -2.86 6.07 5.67
C PRO A 176 -3.39 7.00 6.78
N LEU A 177 -3.41 6.57 8.03
CA LEU A 177 -4.04 7.31 9.14
C LEU A 177 -3.20 8.50 9.59
N SER A 178 -3.34 9.64 8.94
CA SER A 178 -2.51 10.84 9.09
C SER A 178 -2.74 11.66 10.37
N VAL A 179 -3.28 11.02 11.42
CA VAL A 179 -3.46 11.62 12.77
C VAL A 179 -2.60 10.91 13.82
N ILE A 180 -1.87 9.86 13.44
CA ILE A 180 -0.95 9.13 14.34
C ILE A 180 0.49 9.32 13.84
N PRO A 181 1.44 9.75 14.71
CA PRO A 181 2.86 9.85 14.35
C PRO A 181 3.47 8.51 13.91
N GLU A 182 4.64 8.51 13.29
CA GLU A 182 5.41 9.70 12.82
C GLU A 182 5.05 10.04 11.37
N ILE A 183 5.23 9.09 10.46
CA ILE A 183 5.03 9.25 9.03
C ILE A 183 3.86 8.39 8.54
N ARG A 184 3.08 8.94 7.61
CA ARG A 184 1.94 8.27 6.96
C ARG A 184 1.97 8.53 5.47
N ILE A 185 1.08 7.88 4.73
CA ILE A 185 0.87 8.17 3.31
C ILE A 185 -0.62 8.39 3.03
N THR A 186 -0.97 9.53 2.44
CA THR A 186 -2.32 9.84 1.98
C THR A 186 -2.34 9.92 0.46
N ASP A 187 -3.48 10.22 -0.15
CA ASP A 187 -3.56 10.54 -1.58
C ASP A 187 -2.79 11.81 -1.97
N LYS A 188 -2.35 12.61 -0.98
CA LYS A 188 -1.58 13.85 -1.16
C LYS A 188 -0.06 13.63 -1.13
N GLY A 189 0.42 12.54 -0.57
CA GLY A 189 1.84 12.24 -0.40
C GLY A 189 2.18 11.61 0.94
N LEU A 190 3.48 11.49 1.19
CA LEU A 190 4.02 11.14 2.49
C LEU A 190 3.80 12.31 3.44
N VAL A 191 3.27 12.03 4.63
CA VAL A 191 2.96 13.06 5.64
C VAL A 191 3.79 12.80 6.88
N LEU A 192 4.65 13.75 7.24
CA LEU A 192 5.30 13.79 8.54
C LEU A 192 4.32 14.44 9.53
N VAL A 193 3.65 13.61 10.33
CA VAL A 193 2.45 14.00 11.08
C VAL A 193 2.73 15.04 12.16
N PRO A 194 3.82 14.94 12.96
CA PRO A 194 4.10 15.93 14.01
C PRO A 194 4.32 17.35 13.45
N GLU A 195 4.92 17.46 12.28
CA GLU A 195 5.26 18.71 11.59
C GLU A 195 4.13 19.18 10.66
N MET A 196 3.15 18.31 10.36
CA MET A 196 2.10 18.52 9.35
C MET A 196 2.68 18.87 7.98
N GLU A 197 3.77 18.21 7.60
CA GLU A 197 4.49 18.45 6.37
C GLU A 197 4.35 17.30 5.38
N ILE A 198 4.25 17.63 4.08
CA ILE A 198 4.28 16.63 3.00
C ILE A 198 5.71 16.51 2.50
N LEU A 199 6.26 15.29 2.62
CA LEU A 199 7.61 14.99 2.17
C LEU A 199 7.62 14.47 0.73
N PRO A 200 8.64 14.80 -0.06
CA PRO A 200 8.90 14.12 -1.32
C PRO A 200 9.30 12.66 -1.04
N PRO A 201 8.97 11.71 -1.92
CA PRO A 201 9.39 10.31 -1.74
C PRO A 201 10.91 10.13 -1.86
N PHE A 202 11.58 10.99 -2.63
CA PHE A 202 13.03 10.99 -2.83
C PHE A 202 13.60 12.39 -2.72
N GLU A 203 14.79 12.49 -2.12
CA GLU A 203 15.59 13.70 -1.99
C GLU A 203 16.97 13.46 -2.62
N ALA A 204 17.62 14.52 -3.09
CA ALA A 204 19.02 14.43 -3.53
C ALA A 204 19.90 13.97 -2.36
N ALA A 205 20.82 13.05 -2.63
CA ALA A 205 21.84 12.71 -1.63
C ALA A 205 22.80 13.90 -1.48
N ALA A 206 23.09 14.27 -0.25
CA ALA A 206 24.06 15.30 0.06
C ALA A 206 25.49 14.82 -0.24
#